data_38d591b7303112c6230ff2930ee1c901
#
_entry.id   38d591b7303112c6230ff2930ee1c901
#
_cell.length_a   1.000
_cell.length_b   1.000
_cell.length_c   1.000
_cell.angle_alpha   90.00
_cell.angle_beta   90.00
_cell.angle_gamma   90.00
#
_symmetry.space_group_name_H-M   'P 1'
#
loop_
_entity.id
_entity.type
_entity.pdbx_description
1 polymer ?
#
loop_
_entity_poly.entity_id
_entity_poly.type
_entity_poly.pdbx_seq_one_letter_code
_entity_poly.pdbx_strand_id
1 'polypeptide(L)'
;MALWLWVLPHWIANAFVIDSGMYVQHSGCVAKTPAEPVRHSIVFVSNFFNLTMFNIGFHLEHHENPRVHWSELPELHQRLKPEFVHGGAHVVPFGNYHAAFLLAGDEDRRKRFDEQDPRYTSS
;
A
#
# COMPACT_ATOMS: atom_id res chain seq x y z
N MET A 1 2.68 37.50 -6.77
CA MET A 1 3.68 36.53 -7.27
C MET A 1 4.12 35.50 -6.23
N ALA A 2 4.25 35.84 -4.94
CA ALA A 2 4.71 34.87 -3.91
C ALA A 2 3.78 33.68 -3.68
N LEU A 3 2.47 33.81 -3.87
CA LEU A 3 1.51 32.73 -3.64
C LEU A 3 1.75 31.49 -4.50
N TRP A 4 2.12 31.65 -5.75
CA TRP A 4 2.39 30.55 -6.67
C TRP A 4 3.64 29.77 -6.30
N LEU A 5 4.64 30.40 -5.70
CA LEU A 5 5.85 29.72 -5.20
C LEU A 5 5.55 28.78 -4.01
N TRP A 6 4.46 29.01 -3.30
CA TRP A 6 3.99 28.15 -2.22
C TRP A 6 2.97 27.11 -2.71
N VAL A 7 1.99 27.51 -3.48
CA VAL A 7 0.89 26.65 -3.91
C VAL A 7 1.36 25.58 -4.89
N LEU A 8 2.18 25.94 -5.87
CA LEU A 8 2.59 25.03 -6.94
C LEU A 8 3.44 23.84 -6.44
N PRO A 9 4.49 24.03 -5.59
CA PRO A 9 5.22 22.89 -5.04
C PRO A 9 4.35 21.96 -4.18
N HIS A 10 3.43 22.53 -3.38
CA HIS A 10 2.51 21.72 -2.59
C HIS A 10 1.53 20.93 -3.46
N TRP A 11 1.01 21.56 -4.51
CA TRP A 11 0.11 20.90 -5.45
C TRP A 11 0.82 19.76 -6.20
N ILE A 12 2.05 19.99 -6.66
CA ILE A 12 2.88 18.96 -7.30
C ILE A 12 3.17 17.82 -6.32
N ALA A 13 3.57 18.14 -5.08
CA ALA A 13 3.84 17.12 -4.07
C ALA A 13 2.59 16.27 -3.75
N ASN A 14 1.41 16.90 -3.64
CA ASN A 14 0.16 16.16 -3.45
C ASN A 14 -0.15 15.27 -4.65
N ALA A 15 -0.11 15.80 -5.87
CA ALA A 15 -0.44 15.03 -7.07
C ALA A 15 0.51 13.84 -7.29
N PHE A 16 1.81 14.00 -7.05
CA PHE A 16 2.78 12.94 -7.29
C PHE A 16 2.98 11.99 -6.11
N VAL A 17 2.91 12.47 -4.88
CA VAL A 17 3.22 11.65 -3.70
C VAL A 17 1.96 11.04 -3.08
N ILE A 18 0.94 11.84 -2.87
CA ILE A 18 -0.27 11.40 -2.19
C ILE A 18 -1.20 10.67 -3.15
N ASP A 19 -1.57 11.31 -4.26
CA ASP A 19 -2.55 10.73 -5.18
C ASP A 19 -1.99 9.48 -5.88
N SER A 20 -0.73 9.50 -6.32
CA SER A 20 -0.11 8.31 -6.92
C SER A 20 0.08 7.17 -5.91
N GLY A 21 0.44 7.49 -4.67
CA GLY A 21 0.56 6.52 -3.58
C GLY A 21 -0.77 5.88 -3.25
N MET A 22 -1.81 6.67 -3.05
CA MET A 22 -3.17 6.20 -2.78
C MET A 22 -3.73 5.38 -3.94
N TYR A 23 -3.53 5.83 -5.18
CA TYR A 23 -3.95 5.08 -6.36
C TYR A 23 -3.30 3.70 -6.42
N VAL A 24 -1.98 3.61 -6.19
CA VAL A 24 -1.25 2.33 -6.24
C VAL A 24 -1.71 1.38 -5.14
N GLN A 25 -2.04 1.89 -3.95
CA GLN A 25 -2.49 1.07 -2.83
C GLN A 25 -3.87 0.45 -3.03
N HIS A 26 -4.68 0.99 -3.94
CA HIS A 26 -6.03 0.49 -4.23
C HIS A 26 -6.23 -0.02 -5.65
N SER A 27 -5.33 0.32 -6.58
CA SER A 27 -5.48 -0.03 -7.99
C SER A 27 -5.41 -1.54 -8.21
N GLY A 28 -6.43 -2.10 -8.86
CA GLY A 28 -6.56 -3.53 -9.12
C GLY A 28 -7.09 -4.34 -7.93
N CYS A 29 -7.27 -3.72 -6.77
CA CYS A 29 -7.87 -4.36 -5.61
C CYS A 29 -9.38 -4.58 -5.81
N VAL A 30 -9.93 -5.56 -5.09
CA VAL A 30 -11.37 -5.80 -5.07
C VAL A 30 -12.03 -5.01 -3.93
N ALA A 31 -13.33 -4.71 -4.07
CA ALA A 31 -14.06 -4.08 -2.98
C ALA A 31 -14.09 -5.03 -1.76
N LYS A 32 -13.99 -4.46 -0.56
CA LYS A 32 -14.10 -5.24 0.68
C LYS A 32 -15.45 -5.94 0.76
N THR A 33 -15.42 -7.26 0.85
CA THR A 33 -16.60 -8.11 1.04
C THR A 33 -16.33 -9.15 2.11
N PRO A 34 -17.35 -9.81 2.66
CA PRO A 34 -17.12 -10.93 3.59
C PRO A 34 -16.32 -12.11 3.00
N ALA A 35 -16.38 -12.29 1.67
CA ALA A 35 -15.62 -13.31 0.96
C ALA A 35 -14.17 -12.86 0.65
N GLU A 36 -13.92 -11.56 0.54
CA GLU A 36 -12.64 -10.95 0.20
C GLU A 36 -12.30 -9.85 1.23
N PRO A 37 -12.08 -10.20 2.50
CA PRO A 37 -11.99 -9.20 3.56
C PRO A 37 -10.69 -8.40 3.53
N VAL A 38 -9.59 -8.96 3.00
CA VAL A 38 -8.23 -8.38 3.07
C VAL A 38 -7.60 -8.08 1.72
N ARG A 39 -8.37 -8.14 0.61
CA ARG A 39 -7.87 -7.91 -0.74
C ARG A 39 -8.25 -6.55 -1.32
N HIS A 40 -8.70 -5.62 -0.49
CA HIS A 40 -9.18 -4.30 -0.90
C HIS A 40 -8.08 -3.22 -0.89
N SER A 41 -6.87 -3.56 -0.45
CA SER A 41 -5.70 -2.69 -0.55
C SER A 41 -4.40 -3.49 -0.58
N ILE A 42 -3.31 -2.83 -0.98
CA ILE A 42 -1.97 -3.41 -1.06
C ILE A 42 -1.15 -2.96 0.15
N VAL A 43 -0.43 -3.90 0.76
CA VAL A 43 0.53 -3.63 1.83
C VAL A 43 1.93 -3.53 1.24
N PHE A 44 2.62 -2.42 1.47
CA PHE A 44 4.01 -2.23 1.08
C PHE A 44 4.96 -2.46 2.26
N VAL A 45 5.72 -3.55 2.21
CA VAL A 45 6.69 -3.91 3.25
C VAL A 45 8.10 -3.45 2.87
N SER A 46 8.40 -2.19 3.12
CA SER A 46 9.72 -1.62 2.92
C SER A 46 10.11 -0.75 4.10
N ASN A 47 11.20 -1.07 4.77
CA ASN A 47 11.67 -0.31 5.93
C ASN A 47 11.96 1.15 5.58
N PHE A 48 12.64 1.40 4.45
CA PHE A 48 12.97 2.76 4.03
C PHE A 48 11.73 3.56 3.69
N PHE A 49 10.82 3.01 2.89
CA PHE A 49 9.57 3.68 2.52
C PHE A 49 8.71 3.96 3.75
N ASN A 50 8.50 2.97 4.59
CA ASN A 50 7.67 3.12 5.78
C ASN A 50 8.27 4.10 6.80
N LEU A 51 9.59 4.09 6.99
CA LEU A 51 10.26 5.06 7.85
C LEU A 51 10.09 6.51 7.36
N THR A 52 10.18 6.75 6.06
CA THR A 52 10.10 8.11 5.48
C THR A 52 8.68 8.60 5.28
N MET A 53 7.70 7.69 5.19
CA MET A 53 6.29 7.99 4.89
C MET A 53 5.34 7.61 6.03
N PHE A 54 5.81 7.71 7.28
CA PHE A 54 4.98 7.48 8.47
C PHE A 54 4.21 6.16 8.44
N ASN A 55 4.87 5.09 8.02
CA ASN A 55 4.30 3.74 7.94
C ASN A 55 3.05 3.60 7.04
N ILE A 56 2.84 4.52 6.09
CA ILE A 56 1.69 4.51 5.17
C ILE A 56 1.62 3.24 4.30
N GLY A 57 2.73 2.52 4.16
CA GLY A 57 2.77 1.24 3.45
C GLY A 57 1.93 0.16 4.11
N PHE A 58 1.72 0.22 5.42
CA PHE A 58 0.81 -0.67 6.15
C PHE A 58 -0.64 -0.21 6.01
N HIS A 59 -1.08 -0.06 4.77
CA HIS A 59 -2.33 0.59 4.43
C HIS A 59 -3.57 -0.28 4.74
N LEU A 60 -3.45 -1.59 4.57
CA LEU A 60 -4.50 -2.54 4.93
C LEU A 60 -4.76 -2.53 6.44
N GLU A 61 -3.70 -2.50 7.24
CA GLU A 61 -3.76 -2.40 8.70
C GLU A 61 -4.46 -1.11 9.15
N HIS A 62 -4.15 -0.01 8.45
CA HIS A 62 -4.83 1.26 8.69
C HIS A 62 -6.33 1.16 8.38
N HIS A 63 -6.73 0.52 7.29
CA HIS A 63 -8.15 0.30 6.97
C HIS A 63 -8.87 -0.58 7.97
N GLU A 64 -8.20 -1.64 8.47
CA GLU A 64 -8.80 -2.52 9.48
C GLU A 64 -8.89 -1.85 10.86
N ASN A 65 -7.94 -0.96 11.17
CA ASN A 65 -7.85 -0.29 12.47
C ASN A 65 -7.50 1.20 12.32
N PRO A 66 -8.40 2.04 11.81
CA PRO A 66 -8.10 3.44 11.46
C PRO A 66 -7.80 4.35 12.66
N ARG A 67 -7.99 3.88 13.88
CA ARG A 67 -7.69 4.61 15.12
C ARG A 67 -6.30 4.32 15.67
N VAL A 68 -5.60 3.33 15.14
CA VAL A 68 -4.24 2.99 15.56
C VAL A 68 -3.29 4.07 15.04
N HIS A 69 -2.41 4.53 15.91
CA HIS A 69 -1.41 5.54 15.53
C HIS A 69 -0.41 4.93 14.53
N TRP A 70 0.03 5.73 13.57
CA TRP A 70 0.93 5.27 12.51
C TRP A 70 2.19 4.55 13.01
N SER A 71 2.74 4.96 14.17
CA SER A 71 3.91 4.31 14.77
C SER A 71 3.68 2.89 15.26
N GLU A 72 2.43 2.50 15.47
CA GLU A 72 2.02 1.17 15.97
C GLU A 72 1.63 0.23 14.82
N LEU A 73 1.51 0.73 13.59
CA LEU A 73 1.15 -0.08 12.43
C LEU A 73 2.11 -1.24 12.15
N PRO A 74 3.44 -1.12 12.33
CA PRO A 74 4.34 -2.26 12.16
C PRO A 74 4.06 -3.41 13.14
N GLU A 75 3.74 -3.09 14.39
CA GLU A 75 3.37 -4.11 15.38
C GLU A 75 2.01 -4.73 15.05
N LEU A 76 1.04 -3.90 14.68
CA LEU A 76 -0.27 -4.37 14.22
C LEU A 76 -0.14 -5.31 13.01
N HIS A 77 0.73 -4.97 12.05
CA HIS A 77 1.05 -5.82 10.90
C HIS A 77 1.52 -7.21 11.32
N GLN A 78 2.45 -7.31 12.27
CA GLN A 78 2.93 -8.61 12.75
C GLN A 78 1.81 -9.44 13.39
N ARG A 79 0.88 -8.80 14.09
CA ARG A 79 -0.27 -9.48 14.70
C ARG A 79 -1.28 -9.98 13.66
N LEU A 80 -1.54 -9.19 12.62
CA LEU A 80 -2.52 -9.51 11.57
C LEU A 80 -1.92 -10.37 10.43
N LYS A 81 -0.61 -10.53 10.39
CA LYS A 81 0.07 -11.28 9.33
C LYS A 81 -0.52 -12.67 9.07
N PRO A 82 -0.84 -13.52 10.07
CA PRO A 82 -1.45 -14.82 9.81
C PRO A 82 -2.80 -14.73 9.09
N GLU A 83 -3.62 -13.73 9.46
CA GLU A 83 -4.92 -13.49 8.84
C GLU A 83 -4.74 -13.01 7.39
N PHE A 84 -3.78 -12.11 7.14
CA PHE A 84 -3.48 -11.60 5.81
C PHE A 84 -2.97 -12.69 4.86
N VAL A 85 -2.08 -13.56 5.34
CA VAL A 85 -1.61 -14.72 4.57
C VAL A 85 -2.77 -15.66 4.24
N HIS A 86 -3.58 -16.00 5.22
CA HIS A 86 -4.74 -16.88 5.03
C HIS A 86 -5.78 -16.28 4.07
N GLY A 87 -6.05 -14.99 4.20
CA GLY A 87 -7.01 -14.26 3.36
C GLY A 87 -6.48 -13.85 1.98
N GLY A 88 -5.22 -14.15 1.65
CA GLY A 88 -4.60 -13.79 0.37
C GLY A 88 -4.43 -12.29 0.17
N ALA A 89 -4.06 -11.55 1.24
CA ALA A 89 -3.77 -10.13 1.15
C ALA A 89 -2.58 -9.85 0.22
N HIS A 90 -2.65 -8.76 -0.53
CA HIS A 90 -1.58 -8.34 -1.43
C HIS A 90 -0.46 -7.65 -0.67
N VAL A 91 0.63 -8.37 -0.41
CA VAL A 91 1.80 -7.87 0.30
C VAL A 91 3.01 -7.86 -0.61
N VAL A 92 3.57 -6.70 -0.86
CA VAL A 92 4.63 -6.52 -1.84
C VAL A 92 5.74 -5.61 -1.33
N PRO A 93 7.00 -5.79 -1.77
CA PRO A 93 8.06 -4.83 -1.50
C PRO A 93 7.81 -3.55 -2.29
N PHE A 94 8.05 -2.40 -1.65
CA PHE A 94 8.05 -1.11 -2.34
C PHE A 94 9.28 -0.98 -3.27
N GLY A 95 9.26 -0.04 -4.19
CA GLY A 95 10.37 0.24 -5.09
C GLY A 95 10.07 -0.16 -6.53
N ASN A 96 10.79 -1.12 -7.07
CA ASN A 96 10.59 -1.57 -8.46
C ASN A 96 9.16 -2.02 -8.76
N TYR A 97 8.47 -2.57 -7.76
CA TYR A 97 7.07 -2.94 -7.87
C TYR A 97 6.18 -1.70 -8.07
N HIS A 98 6.41 -0.62 -7.33
CA HIS A 98 5.64 0.62 -7.46
C HIS A 98 5.74 1.18 -8.90
N ALA A 99 6.97 1.31 -9.42
CA ALA A 99 7.19 1.79 -10.78
C ALA A 99 6.59 0.85 -11.83
N ALA A 100 6.81 -0.46 -11.70
CA ALA A 100 6.26 -1.45 -12.61
C ALA A 100 4.71 -1.48 -12.56
N PHE A 101 4.13 -1.27 -11.38
CA PHE A 101 2.68 -1.24 -11.20
C PHE A 101 2.04 0.01 -11.84
N LEU A 102 2.65 1.18 -11.70
CA LEU A 102 2.17 2.42 -12.33
C LEU A 102 2.22 2.34 -13.87
N LEU A 103 3.19 1.62 -14.42
CA LEU A 103 3.39 1.48 -15.86
C LEU A 103 2.64 0.29 -16.48
N ALA A 104 2.14 -0.62 -15.66
CA ALA A 104 1.45 -1.81 -16.13
C ALA A 104 -0.01 -1.52 -16.54
N GLY A 105 -0.51 -2.23 -17.56
CA GLY A 105 -1.93 -2.28 -17.89
C GLY A 105 -2.74 -3.07 -16.84
N ASP A 106 -4.06 -2.95 -16.85
CA ASP A 106 -4.94 -3.57 -15.83
C ASP A 106 -4.82 -5.10 -15.78
N GLU A 107 -4.59 -5.75 -16.91
CA GLU A 107 -4.42 -7.20 -16.95
C GLU A 107 -3.10 -7.66 -16.34
N ASP A 108 -2.01 -6.92 -16.60
CA ASP A 108 -0.70 -7.19 -16.01
C ASP A 108 -0.69 -6.87 -14.50
N ARG A 109 -1.46 -5.87 -14.07
CA ARG A 109 -1.64 -5.58 -12.65
C ARG A 109 -2.29 -6.75 -11.91
N ARG A 110 -3.35 -7.34 -12.48
CA ARG A 110 -4.02 -8.50 -11.89
C ARG A 110 -3.08 -9.71 -11.78
N LYS A 111 -2.28 -9.98 -12.80
CA LYS A 111 -1.28 -11.08 -12.76
C LYS A 111 -0.22 -10.86 -11.69
N ARG A 112 0.20 -9.61 -11.45
CA ARG A 112 1.19 -9.27 -10.42
C ARG A 112 0.65 -9.35 -9.00
N PHE A 113 -0.66 -9.35 -8.80
CA PHE A 113 -1.26 -9.59 -7.49
C PHE A 113 -1.00 -10.99 -6.96
N ASP A 114 -0.79 -11.96 -7.87
CA ASP A 114 -0.47 -13.33 -7.47
C ASP A 114 1.03 -13.52 -7.15
N GLU A 115 1.88 -12.52 -7.46
CA GLU A 115 3.30 -12.49 -7.11
C GLU A 115 3.50 -11.90 -5.70
N GLN A 116 3.17 -12.67 -4.69
CA GLN A 116 3.43 -12.26 -3.30
C GLN A 116 4.93 -12.31 -2.98
N ASP A 117 5.36 -11.44 -2.06
CA ASP A 117 6.73 -11.51 -1.53
C ASP A 117 6.99 -12.90 -0.93
N PRO A 118 8.01 -13.65 -1.42
CA PRO A 118 8.33 -15.00 -0.91
C PRO A 118 8.56 -15.06 0.60
N ARG A 119 9.01 -13.95 1.21
CA ARG A 119 9.18 -13.83 2.66
C ARG A 119 7.84 -13.87 3.42
N TYR A 120 6.74 -13.67 2.71
CA TYR A 120 5.40 -13.66 3.26
C TYR A 120 4.67 -14.99 3.09
N THR A 121 5.06 -15.76 2.07
CA THR A 121 4.45 -17.07 1.76
C THR A 121 5.20 -18.23 2.39
N SER A 122 6.47 -18.05 2.80
CA SER A 122 7.27 -19.05 3.49
C SER A 122 7.08 -18.96 5.00
N SER A 123 6.01 -19.47 5.51
CA SER A 123 5.82 -19.74 6.96
C SER A 123 5.69 -21.22 7.21
#